data_310b5b22fecaff39cce59b317e5eb82c
#
_entry.id   310b5b22fecaff39cce59b317e5eb82c
#
_cell.length_a   1.000
_cell.length_b   1.000
_cell.length_c   1.000
_cell.angle_alpha   90.00
_cell.angle_beta   90.00
_cell.angle_gamma   90.00
#
_symmetry.space_group_name_H-M   'P 1'
#
loop_
_entity.id
_entity.type
_entity.pdbx_description
1 polymer ?
#
loop_
_entity_poly.entity_id
_entity_poly.type
_entity_poly.pdbx_seq_one_letter_code
_entity_poly.pdbx_strand_id
1 'polypeptide(L)'
;MTLPPHTPPKSNEIRQVNWTLFWQVGNYKRTVKRIDDGHRLCNDLMNCIQERAKIEKAYAQQLTEWSKRWRQLVEKGPQYGTVERAWLAVMTEAEKVSERHQDVKNNLINDDFEKVKNWQKDSYHKQMMGGFKETKEAEEGFKKAQKPWAKKLKELEAAKKSYHMACKEEKLASTREANNLSCLCVTTKAREKYEKALDELNKCTPHYMENMEQVFTQCQQFEEKRLSFLREVLLDVKCHLNLTDNERYVMVYNDLEHAITSASAQEDLKWFSNNHGPGMHMNWPQFEWSDEDQTAPNSGNDTNGGTNPFDEDAVKGVRVRALYDYDGQEQDELSFRAGDELTKLEEEDEQGWCKGRLDNGQLGLYPANYVEPI
;
A
#
# COMPACT_ATOMS: atom_id res chain seq x y z
N MET A 1 5.88 -16.81 -12.35
CA MET A 1 7.27 -16.41 -12.64
C MET A 1 8.13 -16.80 -11.45
N THR A 2 8.91 -17.86 -11.61
CA THR A 2 9.86 -18.36 -10.61
C THR A 2 11.06 -17.42 -10.56
N LEU A 3 11.34 -16.86 -9.39
CA LEU A 3 12.55 -16.08 -9.13
C LEU A 3 13.80 -16.94 -9.49
N PRO A 4 14.82 -16.36 -10.11
CA PRO A 4 16.05 -17.07 -10.39
C PRO A 4 16.73 -17.49 -9.07
N PRO A 5 17.43 -18.63 -9.04
CA PRO A 5 18.09 -19.12 -7.85
C PRO A 5 19.18 -18.13 -7.40
N HIS A 6 19.18 -17.81 -6.10
CA HIS A 6 20.22 -17.01 -5.45
C HIS A 6 21.57 -17.69 -5.71
N THR A 7 22.38 -17.11 -6.58
CA THR A 7 23.81 -17.42 -6.66
C THR A 7 24.46 -16.93 -5.38
N PRO A 8 25.18 -17.77 -4.64
CA PRO A 8 25.94 -17.31 -3.49
C PRO A 8 27.00 -16.30 -3.96
N PRO A 9 27.32 -15.27 -3.17
CA PRO A 9 28.32 -14.28 -3.53
C PRO A 9 29.66 -14.98 -3.77
N LYS A 10 30.34 -14.58 -4.86
CA LYS A 10 31.64 -15.13 -5.25
C LYS A 10 32.60 -15.08 -4.08
N SER A 11 33.19 -16.22 -3.76
CA SER A 11 34.02 -16.54 -2.59
C SER A 11 35.35 -15.78 -2.46
N ASN A 12 35.60 -14.69 -3.17
CA ASN A 12 36.90 -14.01 -3.20
C ASN A 12 36.96 -12.66 -2.47
N GLU A 13 35.93 -12.28 -1.71
CA GLU A 13 35.94 -11.10 -0.82
C GLU A 13 35.59 -11.43 0.64
N ILE A 14 35.78 -12.67 1.08
CA ILE A 14 35.91 -12.93 2.50
C ILE A 14 37.29 -12.38 2.88
N ARG A 15 37.36 -11.06 3.19
CA ARG A 15 38.45 -10.53 4.02
C ARG A 15 38.59 -11.52 5.15
N GLN A 16 39.75 -12.14 5.31
CA GLN A 16 40.08 -12.98 6.46
C GLN A 16 39.66 -12.19 7.70
N VAL A 17 38.51 -12.52 8.23
CA VAL A 17 38.04 -11.96 9.50
C VAL A 17 38.99 -12.56 10.51
N ASN A 18 39.90 -11.76 11.01
CA ASN A 18 40.86 -12.16 12.01
C ASN A 18 40.06 -12.46 13.29
N TRP A 19 39.74 -13.73 13.51
CA TRP A 19 38.85 -14.22 14.60
C TRP A 19 39.28 -13.81 16.00
N THR A 20 40.53 -13.32 16.14
CA THR A 20 41.11 -12.85 17.40
C THR A 20 40.72 -11.41 17.74
N LEU A 21 40.09 -10.64 16.84
CA LEU A 21 39.86 -9.21 17.02
C LEU A 21 38.86 -8.89 18.16
N PHE A 22 37.81 -9.68 18.34
CA PHE A 22 36.81 -9.42 19.40
C PHE A 22 37.41 -9.45 20.80
N TRP A 23 38.30 -10.41 21.08
CA TRP A 23 38.89 -10.62 22.40
C TRP A 23 40.01 -9.61 22.75
N GLN A 24 40.44 -8.79 21.82
CA GLN A 24 41.42 -7.76 22.09
C GLN A 24 40.80 -6.58 22.84
N VAL A 25 41.54 -6.01 23.77
CA VAL A 25 41.11 -4.87 24.56
C VAL A 25 40.71 -3.70 23.64
N GLY A 26 39.48 -3.22 23.78
CA GLY A 26 38.94 -2.09 23.02
C GLY A 26 38.24 -2.43 21.69
N ASN A 27 38.26 -3.67 21.24
CA ASN A 27 37.66 -4.07 19.96
C ASN A 27 36.14 -4.28 19.95
N TYR A 28 35.50 -4.13 21.10
CA TYR A 28 34.03 -4.14 21.21
C TYR A 28 33.34 -2.94 20.57
N LYS A 29 34.05 -1.89 20.20
CA LYS A 29 33.49 -0.62 19.67
C LYS A 29 32.54 -0.82 18.50
N ARG A 30 32.81 -1.81 17.63
CA ARG A 30 31.93 -2.12 16.48
C ARG A 30 30.56 -2.65 16.96
N THR A 31 30.54 -3.46 18.02
CA THR A 31 29.30 -3.98 18.61
C THR A 31 28.47 -2.86 19.22
N VAL A 32 29.12 -1.95 19.95
CA VAL A 32 28.46 -0.77 20.54
C VAL A 32 27.93 0.15 19.46
N LYS A 33 28.73 0.45 18.44
CA LYS A 33 28.33 1.31 17.30
C LYS A 33 27.10 0.77 16.57
N ARG A 34 26.89 -0.56 16.53
CA ARG A 34 25.70 -1.15 15.90
C ARG A 34 24.39 -0.67 16.54
N ILE A 35 24.38 -0.30 17.82
CA ILE A 35 23.22 0.24 18.52
C ILE A 35 22.87 1.63 17.93
N ASP A 36 23.85 2.52 17.83
CA ASP A 36 23.64 3.85 17.20
C ASP A 36 23.27 3.74 15.73
N ASP A 37 23.92 2.84 15.00
CA ASP A 37 23.56 2.56 13.60
C ASP A 37 22.13 2.05 13.48
N GLY A 38 21.64 1.25 14.44
CA GLY A 38 20.25 0.78 14.49
C GLY A 38 19.24 1.91 14.60
N HIS A 39 19.50 2.92 15.43
CA HIS A 39 18.66 4.13 15.51
C HIS A 39 18.64 4.89 14.17
N ARG A 40 19.80 5.05 13.53
CA ARG A 40 19.91 5.72 12.23
C ARG A 40 19.13 4.96 11.15
N LEU A 41 19.24 3.63 11.13
CA LEU A 41 18.53 2.78 10.17
C LEU A 41 16.99 2.86 10.32
N CYS A 42 16.48 3.11 11.53
CA CYS A 42 15.06 3.42 11.70
C CYS A 42 14.69 4.74 11.01
N ASN A 43 15.51 5.78 11.12
CA ASN A 43 15.28 7.03 10.39
C ASN A 43 15.33 6.82 8.87
N ASP A 44 16.29 6.04 8.40
CA ASP A 44 16.43 5.75 6.97
C ASP A 44 15.21 5.00 6.43
N LEU A 45 14.66 4.04 7.20
CA LEU A 45 13.42 3.34 6.84
C LEU A 45 12.21 4.29 6.85
N MET A 46 12.07 5.14 7.88
CA MET A 46 11.01 6.15 7.92
C MET A 46 11.05 7.09 6.72
N ASN A 47 12.24 7.55 6.33
CA ASN A 47 12.41 8.40 5.14
C ASN A 47 12.02 7.64 3.87
N CYS A 48 12.44 6.38 3.73
CA CYS A 48 12.06 5.53 2.60
C CYS A 48 10.53 5.38 2.47
N ILE A 49 9.84 5.07 3.57
CA ILE A 49 8.38 4.97 3.62
C ILE A 49 7.73 6.32 3.25
N GLN A 50 8.24 7.42 3.79
CA GLN A 50 7.72 8.76 3.51
C GLN A 50 7.89 9.17 2.05
N GLU A 51 9.02 8.86 1.44
CA GLU A 51 9.26 9.12 0.01
C GLU A 51 8.31 8.28 -0.86
N ARG A 52 8.11 7.01 -0.53
CA ARG A 52 7.14 6.17 -1.23
C ARG A 52 5.72 6.71 -1.11
N ALA A 53 5.31 7.15 0.07
CA ALA A 53 4.00 7.76 0.28
C ALA A 53 3.79 9.05 -0.54
N LYS A 54 4.85 9.85 -0.75
CA LYS A 54 4.80 11.03 -1.64
C LYS A 54 4.56 10.63 -3.10
N ILE A 55 5.18 9.54 -3.56
CA ILE A 55 5.00 9.02 -4.92
C ILE A 55 3.54 8.57 -5.11
N GLU A 56 2.99 7.80 -4.16
CA GLU A 56 1.60 7.35 -4.20
C GLU A 56 0.62 8.54 -4.26
N LYS A 57 0.85 9.55 -3.42
CA LYS A 57 0.07 10.79 -3.42
C LYS A 57 0.12 11.51 -4.77
N ALA A 58 1.31 11.65 -5.35
CA ALA A 58 1.48 12.35 -6.62
C ALA A 58 0.78 11.60 -7.76
N TYR A 59 0.89 10.28 -7.79
CA TYR A 59 0.20 9.45 -8.77
C TYR A 59 -1.32 9.57 -8.67
N ALA A 60 -1.87 9.48 -7.46
CA ALA A 60 -3.29 9.66 -7.21
C ALA A 60 -3.78 11.05 -7.67
N GLN A 61 -3.04 12.11 -7.37
CA GLN A 61 -3.39 13.46 -7.79
C GLN A 61 -3.42 13.60 -9.32
N GLN A 62 -2.43 13.05 -10.01
CA GLN A 62 -2.36 13.06 -11.49
C GLN A 62 -3.54 12.33 -12.13
N LEU A 63 -3.94 11.17 -11.58
CA LEU A 63 -5.13 10.45 -12.05
C LEU A 63 -6.40 11.29 -11.86
N THR A 64 -6.59 11.88 -10.68
CA THR A 64 -7.76 12.74 -10.40
C THR A 64 -7.81 13.96 -11.32
N GLU A 65 -6.69 14.62 -11.57
CA GLU A 65 -6.63 15.79 -12.45
C GLU A 65 -6.89 15.41 -13.92
N TRP A 66 -6.36 14.27 -14.35
CA TRP A 66 -6.57 13.71 -15.67
C TRP A 66 -8.04 13.34 -15.90
N SER A 67 -8.65 12.61 -14.95
CA SER A 67 -10.06 12.17 -15.06
C SER A 67 -11.02 13.35 -15.12
N LYS A 68 -10.87 14.35 -14.25
CA LYS A 68 -11.71 15.55 -14.25
C LYS A 68 -11.63 16.31 -15.57
N ARG A 69 -10.41 16.51 -16.09
CA ARG A 69 -10.23 17.22 -17.37
C ARG A 69 -10.89 16.49 -18.52
N TRP A 70 -10.68 15.18 -18.63
CA TRP A 70 -11.23 14.39 -19.71
C TRP A 70 -12.73 14.18 -19.58
N ARG A 71 -13.26 14.00 -18.38
CA ARG A 71 -14.71 13.95 -18.14
C ARG A 71 -15.39 15.20 -18.69
N GLN A 72 -14.90 16.36 -18.38
CA GLN A 72 -15.45 17.63 -18.89
C GLN A 72 -15.38 17.75 -20.44
N LEU A 73 -14.34 17.20 -21.04
CA LEU A 73 -14.20 17.21 -22.50
C LEU A 73 -15.16 16.21 -23.17
N VAL A 74 -15.33 15.03 -22.61
CA VAL A 74 -16.25 14.00 -23.13
C VAL A 74 -17.69 14.47 -23.00
N GLU A 75 -18.10 14.98 -21.82
CA GLU A 75 -19.46 15.51 -21.58
C GLU A 75 -19.84 16.70 -22.46
N LYS A 76 -18.87 17.46 -22.96
CA LYS A 76 -19.09 18.58 -23.91
C LYS A 76 -18.88 18.19 -25.37
N GLY A 77 -18.38 17.02 -25.60
CA GLY A 77 -18.06 16.54 -26.95
C GLY A 77 -19.27 16.06 -27.71
N PRO A 78 -19.05 15.67 -28.98
CA PRO A 78 -20.14 15.17 -29.85
C PRO A 78 -20.45 13.67 -29.61
N GLN A 79 -19.73 12.98 -28.72
CA GLN A 79 -20.01 11.58 -28.38
C GLN A 79 -21.32 11.52 -27.57
N TYR A 80 -22.08 10.44 -27.79
CA TYR A 80 -23.38 10.25 -27.16
C TYR A 80 -23.64 8.77 -26.83
N GLY A 81 -24.69 8.53 -26.03
CA GLY A 81 -25.26 7.21 -25.80
C GLY A 81 -24.43 6.30 -24.92
N THR A 82 -24.46 5.01 -25.22
CA THR A 82 -23.81 3.95 -24.42
C THR A 82 -22.29 4.01 -24.53
N VAL A 83 -21.74 4.41 -25.67
CA VAL A 83 -20.29 4.59 -25.88
C VAL A 83 -19.78 5.77 -25.09
N GLU A 84 -20.52 6.87 -24.95
CA GLU A 84 -20.17 7.98 -24.07
C GLU A 84 -20.07 7.50 -22.61
N ARG A 85 -21.06 6.74 -22.13
CA ARG A 85 -21.04 6.15 -20.77
C ARG A 85 -19.83 5.24 -20.57
N ALA A 86 -19.51 4.38 -21.52
CA ALA A 86 -18.33 3.53 -21.46
C ALA A 86 -17.03 4.35 -21.41
N TRP A 87 -16.95 5.46 -22.13
CA TRP A 87 -15.79 6.35 -22.07
C TRP A 87 -15.70 7.07 -20.72
N LEU A 88 -16.82 7.55 -20.18
CA LEU A 88 -16.90 8.15 -18.84
C LEU A 88 -16.56 7.15 -17.73
N ALA A 89 -16.83 5.85 -17.94
CA ALA A 89 -16.43 4.81 -16.99
C ALA A 89 -14.90 4.68 -16.87
N VAL A 90 -14.12 4.95 -17.93
CA VAL A 90 -12.65 5.02 -17.86
C VAL A 90 -12.19 6.16 -16.94
N MET A 91 -12.92 7.29 -16.94
CA MET A 91 -12.63 8.40 -16.02
C MET A 91 -12.97 8.02 -14.57
N THR A 92 -14.06 7.29 -14.38
CA THR A 92 -14.49 6.80 -13.07
C THR A 92 -13.51 5.76 -12.52
N GLU A 93 -12.98 4.87 -13.36
CA GLU A 93 -11.89 3.95 -12.99
C GLU A 93 -10.71 4.72 -12.43
N ALA A 94 -10.21 5.74 -13.14
CA ALA A 94 -9.06 6.53 -12.71
C ALA A 94 -9.32 7.25 -11.37
N GLU A 95 -10.53 7.73 -11.12
CA GLU A 95 -10.93 8.32 -9.83
C GLU A 95 -10.89 7.29 -8.69
N LYS A 96 -11.48 6.11 -8.92
CA LYS A 96 -11.48 5.01 -7.94
C LYS A 96 -10.07 4.49 -7.67
N VAL A 97 -9.21 4.34 -8.69
CA VAL A 97 -7.80 3.97 -8.55
C VAL A 97 -7.03 5.03 -7.77
N SER A 98 -7.27 6.32 -8.06
CA SER A 98 -6.69 7.43 -7.29
C SER A 98 -7.00 7.31 -5.80
N GLU A 99 -8.24 7.02 -5.42
CA GLU A 99 -8.64 6.80 -4.02
C GLU A 99 -7.85 5.65 -3.37
N ARG A 100 -7.68 4.53 -4.08
CA ARG A 100 -6.89 3.38 -3.55
C ARG A 100 -5.43 3.76 -3.30
N HIS A 101 -4.81 4.54 -4.18
CA HIS A 101 -3.46 5.05 -3.97
C HIS A 101 -3.37 6.09 -2.83
N GLN A 102 -4.44 6.87 -2.57
CA GLN A 102 -4.53 7.68 -1.36
C GLN A 102 -4.62 6.84 -0.09
N ASP A 103 -5.35 5.72 -0.13
CA ASP A 103 -5.39 4.78 1.00
C ASP A 103 -4.00 4.18 1.27
N VAL A 104 -3.30 3.72 0.22
CA VAL A 104 -1.90 3.24 0.33
C VAL A 104 -1.01 4.30 0.99
N LYS A 105 -1.06 5.54 0.49
CA LYS A 105 -0.32 6.68 1.07
C LYS A 105 -0.65 6.88 2.54
N ASN A 106 -1.94 6.82 2.91
CA ASN A 106 -2.38 7.01 4.29
C ASN A 106 -1.87 5.90 5.21
N ASN A 107 -1.96 4.64 4.79
CA ASN A 107 -1.48 3.49 5.57
C ASN A 107 0.04 3.54 5.76
N LEU A 108 0.80 3.87 4.70
CA LEU A 108 2.25 4.04 4.78
C LEU A 108 2.66 5.12 5.81
N ILE A 109 1.88 6.21 5.94
CA ILE A 109 2.23 7.29 6.88
C ILE A 109 1.66 7.03 8.27
N ASN A 110 0.38 6.68 8.38
CA ASN A 110 -0.31 6.63 9.67
C ASN A 110 0.00 5.32 10.43
N ASP A 111 0.25 4.24 9.69
CA ASP A 111 0.51 2.94 10.29
C ASP A 111 2.02 2.63 10.26
N ASP A 112 2.62 2.46 9.08
CA ASP A 112 4.00 1.98 8.97
C ASP A 112 5.04 2.98 9.50
N PHE A 113 4.96 4.24 9.08
CA PHE A 113 5.89 5.30 9.52
C PHE A 113 5.75 5.54 11.02
N GLU A 114 4.55 5.72 11.55
CA GLU A 114 4.32 5.95 12.97
C GLU A 114 4.69 4.72 13.82
N LYS A 115 4.47 3.50 13.31
CA LYS A 115 4.91 2.25 13.97
C LYS A 115 6.44 2.25 14.17
N VAL A 116 7.21 2.58 13.13
CA VAL A 116 8.69 2.68 13.23
C VAL A 116 9.11 3.78 14.20
N LYS A 117 8.50 4.94 14.12
CA LYS A 117 8.79 6.11 14.97
C LYS A 117 8.53 5.81 16.46
N ASN A 118 7.41 5.18 16.78
CA ASN A 118 7.07 4.82 18.14
C ASN A 118 8.03 3.76 18.69
N TRP A 119 8.29 2.70 17.92
CA TRP A 119 9.26 1.68 18.29
C TRP A 119 10.66 2.27 18.53
N GLN A 120 11.12 3.17 17.65
CA GLN A 120 12.41 3.85 17.81
C GLN A 120 12.46 4.66 19.10
N LYS A 121 11.41 5.40 19.40
CA LYS A 121 11.30 6.20 20.63
C LYS A 121 11.34 5.33 21.90
N ASP A 122 10.67 4.18 21.85
CA ASP A 122 10.58 3.27 23.00
C ASP A 122 11.85 2.42 23.18
N SER A 123 12.62 2.23 22.11
CA SER A 123 13.83 1.39 22.14
C SER A 123 15.13 2.19 22.32
N TYR A 124 15.15 3.49 22.00
CA TYR A 124 16.35 4.33 22.05
C TYR A 124 16.12 5.58 22.91
N HIS A 125 16.73 5.59 24.09
CA HIS A 125 16.58 6.68 25.05
C HIS A 125 17.74 7.67 24.97
N LYS A 126 17.47 8.86 24.45
CA LYS A 126 18.46 9.96 24.38
C LYS A 126 18.90 10.41 25.77
N GLN A 127 20.20 10.64 25.93
CA GLN A 127 20.76 11.19 27.17
C GLN A 127 21.01 12.70 27.03
N MET A 128 21.02 13.40 28.18
CA MET A 128 21.26 14.86 28.23
C MET A 128 22.63 15.28 27.69
N MET A 129 23.65 14.43 27.84
CA MET A 129 25.02 14.68 27.35
C MET A 129 25.27 14.12 25.92
N GLY A 130 24.21 13.75 25.21
CA GLY A 130 24.28 13.14 23.88
C GLY A 130 24.43 11.62 23.90
N GLY A 131 24.13 10.98 22.75
CA GLY A 131 24.09 9.53 22.61
C GLY A 131 22.83 8.88 23.23
N PHE A 132 22.82 7.54 23.23
CA PHE A 132 21.72 6.74 23.77
C PHE A 132 22.14 6.02 25.05
N LYS A 133 21.19 5.82 25.94
CA LYS A 133 21.38 5.07 27.19
C LYS A 133 21.87 3.65 26.90
N GLU A 134 21.28 2.98 25.93
CA GLU A 134 21.59 1.62 25.50
C GLU A 134 23.05 1.48 25.01
N THR A 135 23.51 2.46 24.22
CA THR A 135 24.89 2.54 23.73
C THR A 135 25.86 2.69 24.91
N LYS A 136 25.55 3.57 25.83
CA LYS A 136 26.40 3.83 27.01
C LYS A 136 26.46 2.63 27.94
N GLU A 137 25.32 1.99 28.22
CA GLU A 137 25.27 0.79 29.08
C GLU A 137 26.10 -0.36 28.47
N ALA A 138 25.98 -0.58 27.14
CA ALA A 138 26.80 -1.57 26.44
C ALA A 138 28.30 -1.22 26.51
N GLU A 139 28.67 0.04 26.28
CA GLU A 139 30.07 0.47 26.35
C GLU A 139 30.64 0.32 27.75
N GLU A 140 29.92 0.74 28.78
CA GLU A 140 30.33 0.58 30.20
C GLU A 140 30.42 -0.90 30.59
N GLY A 141 29.49 -1.73 30.15
CA GLY A 141 29.51 -3.18 30.33
C GLY A 141 30.80 -3.80 29.78
N PHE A 142 31.18 -3.52 28.55
CA PHE A 142 32.42 -3.99 27.93
C PHE A 142 33.67 -3.43 28.67
N LYS A 143 33.69 -2.15 29.00
CA LYS A 143 34.81 -1.54 29.77
C LYS A 143 34.99 -2.24 31.11
N LYS A 144 33.90 -2.51 31.83
CA LYS A 144 33.92 -3.20 33.12
C LYS A 144 34.42 -4.63 32.96
N ALA A 145 33.94 -5.37 31.95
CA ALA A 145 34.36 -6.75 31.67
C ALA A 145 35.85 -6.84 31.34
N GLN A 146 36.39 -5.89 30.57
CA GLN A 146 37.79 -5.90 30.14
C GLN A 146 38.80 -5.43 31.21
N LYS A 147 38.40 -4.56 32.13
CA LYS A 147 39.31 -3.86 33.03
C LYS A 147 40.24 -4.79 33.84
N PRO A 148 39.76 -5.88 34.50
CA PRO A 148 40.62 -6.79 35.24
C PRO A 148 41.66 -7.48 34.37
N TRP A 149 41.22 -8.05 33.26
CA TRP A 149 42.07 -8.81 32.32
C TRP A 149 43.10 -7.88 31.63
N ALA A 150 42.69 -6.68 31.20
CA ALA A 150 43.57 -5.69 30.59
C ALA A 150 44.67 -5.24 31.53
N LYS A 151 44.41 -5.18 32.87
CA LYS A 151 45.45 -4.90 33.88
C LYS A 151 46.46 -6.02 33.92
N LYS A 152 46.01 -7.30 33.98
CA LYS A 152 46.89 -8.46 34.00
C LYS A 152 47.69 -8.61 32.71
N LEU A 153 47.10 -8.29 31.58
CA LEU A 153 47.81 -8.27 30.29
C LEU A 153 48.97 -7.28 30.29
N LYS A 154 48.77 -6.05 30.81
CA LYS A 154 49.85 -5.07 30.94
C LYS A 154 50.95 -5.53 31.85
N GLU A 155 50.63 -6.18 32.98
CA GLU A 155 51.59 -6.77 33.90
C GLU A 155 52.42 -7.86 33.18
N LEU A 156 51.79 -8.72 32.43
CA LEU A 156 52.42 -9.76 31.59
C LEU A 156 53.38 -9.15 30.56
N GLU A 157 52.90 -8.15 29.80
CA GLU A 157 53.71 -7.47 28.77
C GLU A 157 54.95 -6.81 29.35
N ALA A 158 54.82 -6.18 30.53
CA ALA A 158 55.95 -5.59 31.23
C ALA A 158 56.95 -6.67 31.74
N ALA A 159 56.46 -7.77 32.30
CA ALA A 159 57.29 -8.88 32.74
C ALA A 159 57.98 -9.56 31.55
N LYS A 160 57.31 -9.78 30.42
CA LYS A 160 57.88 -10.29 29.19
C LYS A 160 59.00 -9.41 28.64
N LYS A 161 58.78 -8.08 28.62
CA LYS A 161 59.77 -7.13 28.19
C LYS A 161 61.04 -7.18 29.06
N SER A 162 60.83 -7.22 30.39
CA SER A 162 61.96 -7.34 31.35
C SER A 162 62.74 -8.63 31.16
N TYR A 163 62.05 -9.79 30.97
CA TYR A 163 62.69 -11.07 30.69
C TYR A 163 63.50 -11.02 29.38
N HIS A 164 62.95 -10.47 28.32
CA HIS A 164 63.66 -10.36 27.01
C HIS A 164 64.90 -9.42 27.13
N MET A 165 64.87 -8.37 27.98
CA MET A 165 66.03 -7.54 28.20
C MET A 165 67.11 -8.29 29.01
N ALA A 166 66.73 -8.99 30.08
CA ALA A 166 67.64 -9.81 30.85
C ALA A 166 68.34 -10.89 29.99
N CYS A 167 67.62 -11.56 29.10
CA CYS A 167 68.17 -12.50 28.14
C CYS A 167 69.21 -11.89 27.18
N LYS A 168 68.97 -10.63 26.74
CA LYS A 168 69.92 -9.92 25.88
C LYS A 168 71.17 -9.56 26.63
N GLU A 169 71.05 -9.04 27.85
CA GLU A 169 72.19 -8.70 28.73
C GLU A 169 73.01 -9.96 29.08
N GLU A 170 72.38 -11.09 29.40
CA GLU A 170 73.05 -12.37 29.61
C GLU A 170 73.88 -12.83 28.39
N LYS A 171 73.30 -12.74 27.17
CA LYS A 171 74.01 -13.04 25.94
C LYS A 171 75.24 -12.13 25.72
N LEU A 172 75.08 -10.83 26.00
CA LEU A 172 76.17 -9.88 25.87
C LEU A 172 77.25 -10.10 26.98
N ALA A 173 76.88 -10.48 28.17
CA ALA A 173 77.85 -10.81 29.23
C ALA A 173 78.60 -12.11 28.94
N SER A 174 77.90 -13.13 28.37
CA SER A 174 78.52 -14.37 27.92
C SER A 174 79.58 -14.18 26.84
N THR A 175 79.35 -13.25 25.90
CA THR A 175 80.31 -12.86 24.85
C THR A 175 81.54 -12.08 25.36
N ARG A 176 81.45 -11.49 26.55
CA ARG A 176 82.54 -10.68 27.18
C ARG A 176 83.35 -11.38 28.24
N GLU A 177 83.20 -12.70 28.43
CA GLU A 177 83.83 -13.49 29.47
C GLU A 177 83.64 -12.95 30.90
N ALA A 178 82.66 -12.07 31.13
CA ALA A 178 82.35 -11.47 32.41
C ALA A 178 81.55 -12.50 33.29
N ASN A 179 81.69 -12.39 34.64
CA ASN A 179 81.07 -13.30 35.64
C ASN A 179 79.59 -13.59 35.36
N ASN A 180 79.30 -14.73 34.81
CA ASN A 180 78.00 -15.13 34.25
C ASN A 180 76.95 -15.48 35.35
N LEU A 181 77.36 -15.76 36.56
CA LEU A 181 76.48 -16.18 37.67
C LEU A 181 75.44 -15.09 38.10
N SER A 182 75.85 -13.80 38.11
CA SER A 182 74.93 -12.69 38.49
C SER A 182 73.86 -12.48 37.41
N CYS A 183 74.21 -12.50 36.10
CA CYS A 183 73.32 -12.35 35.01
C CYS A 183 72.32 -13.49 34.90
N LEU A 184 72.75 -14.75 35.10
CA LEU A 184 71.92 -15.95 35.10
C LEU A 184 70.85 -15.88 36.25
N CYS A 185 71.22 -15.37 37.42
CA CYS A 185 70.28 -15.20 38.53
C CYS A 185 69.21 -14.12 38.20
N VAL A 186 69.58 -13.04 37.51
CA VAL A 186 68.62 -11.98 37.07
C VAL A 186 67.65 -12.51 36.02
N THR A 187 68.16 -13.26 35.02
CA THR A 187 67.34 -13.87 33.96
C THR A 187 66.36 -14.89 34.50
N THR A 188 66.82 -15.76 35.45
CA THR A 188 65.94 -16.74 36.11
C THR A 188 64.81 -16.05 36.90
N LYS A 189 65.09 -15.03 37.71
CA LYS A 189 64.06 -14.25 38.40
C LYS A 189 63.10 -13.52 37.46
N ALA A 190 63.58 -12.97 36.36
CA ALA A 190 62.75 -12.31 35.38
C ALA A 190 61.83 -13.32 34.64
N ARG A 191 62.33 -14.53 34.38
CA ARG A 191 61.57 -15.64 33.84
C ARG A 191 60.44 -16.09 34.77
N GLU A 192 60.76 -16.35 36.03
CA GLU A 192 59.79 -16.73 37.05
C GLU A 192 58.66 -15.67 37.18
N LYS A 193 59.03 -14.40 37.17
CA LYS A 193 58.07 -13.30 37.20
C LYS A 193 57.17 -13.31 35.96
N TYR A 194 57.72 -13.59 34.77
CA TYR A 194 56.94 -13.65 33.53
C TYR A 194 56.01 -14.87 33.53
N GLU A 195 56.49 -16.04 33.95
CA GLU A 195 55.70 -17.27 34.08
C GLU A 195 54.54 -17.08 35.07
N LYS A 196 54.80 -16.46 36.24
CA LYS A 196 53.79 -16.15 37.22
C LYS A 196 52.71 -15.17 36.66
N ALA A 197 53.14 -14.12 35.92
CA ALA A 197 52.20 -13.20 35.32
C ALA A 197 51.35 -13.86 34.25
N LEU A 198 51.92 -14.81 33.48
CA LEU A 198 51.19 -15.57 32.51
C LEU A 198 50.15 -16.53 33.14
N ASP A 199 50.53 -17.20 34.22
CA ASP A 199 49.62 -18.05 34.99
C ASP A 199 48.44 -17.25 35.57
N GLU A 200 48.71 -16.09 36.16
CA GLU A 200 47.68 -15.16 36.67
C GLU A 200 46.74 -14.65 35.58
N LEU A 201 47.27 -14.34 34.36
CA LEU A 201 46.46 -13.96 33.24
C LEU A 201 45.56 -15.12 32.79
N ASN A 202 46.15 -16.34 32.65
CA ASN A 202 45.40 -17.53 32.22
C ASN A 202 44.27 -17.88 33.20
N LYS A 203 44.49 -17.73 34.51
CA LYS A 203 43.45 -17.95 35.51
C LYS A 203 42.28 -16.96 35.43
N CYS A 204 42.51 -15.73 35.01
CA CYS A 204 41.42 -14.76 34.84
C CYS A 204 40.78 -14.76 33.47
N THR A 205 41.35 -15.44 32.45
CA THR A 205 40.86 -15.48 31.06
C THR A 205 39.47 -16.08 30.97
N PRO A 206 39.09 -17.20 31.59
CA PRO A 206 37.75 -17.75 31.50
C PRO A 206 36.67 -16.76 31.96
N HIS A 207 36.91 -16.10 33.10
CA HIS A 207 35.98 -15.11 33.62
C HIS A 207 35.88 -13.85 32.72
N TYR A 208 37.00 -13.44 32.14
CA TYR A 208 37.01 -12.39 31.13
C TYR A 208 36.13 -12.76 29.92
N MET A 209 36.28 -13.97 29.38
CA MET A 209 35.50 -14.45 28.26
C MET A 209 34.01 -14.47 28.60
N GLU A 210 33.64 -15.05 29.72
CA GLU A 210 32.26 -15.12 30.20
C GLU A 210 31.61 -13.72 30.32
N ASN A 211 32.29 -12.75 30.95
CA ASN A 211 31.79 -11.41 31.11
C ASN A 211 31.63 -10.69 29.76
N MET A 212 32.58 -10.88 28.85
CA MET A 212 32.51 -10.30 27.48
C MET A 212 31.36 -10.91 26.66
N GLU A 213 31.17 -12.21 26.75
CA GLU A 213 30.07 -12.93 26.08
C GLU A 213 28.71 -12.51 26.63
N GLN A 214 28.61 -12.33 27.94
CA GLN A 214 27.37 -11.85 28.59
C GLN A 214 26.95 -10.49 28.03
N VAL A 215 27.85 -9.50 27.97
CA VAL A 215 27.55 -8.17 27.42
C VAL A 215 27.25 -8.25 25.93
N PHE A 216 28.00 -9.08 25.19
CA PHE A 216 27.77 -9.28 23.77
C PHE A 216 26.36 -9.89 23.50
N THR A 217 25.98 -10.89 24.31
CA THR A 217 24.66 -11.54 24.21
C THR A 217 23.52 -10.52 24.46
N GLN A 218 23.68 -9.61 25.43
CA GLN A 218 22.71 -8.54 25.65
C GLN A 218 22.58 -7.63 24.43
N CYS A 219 23.72 -7.28 23.80
CA CYS A 219 23.70 -6.50 22.54
C CYS A 219 23.03 -7.29 21.38
N GLN A 220 23.23 -8.60 21.32
CA GLN A 220 22.57 -9.46 20.33
C GLN A 220 21.07 -9.54 20.52
N GLN A 221 20.60 -9.69 21.75
CA GLN A 221 19.17 -9.69 22.08
C GLN A 221 18.50 -8.35 21.72
N PHE A 222 19.19 -7.23 21.94
CA PHE A 222 18.71 -5.92 21.53
C PHE A 222 18.58 -5.83 20.01
N GLU A 223 19.60 -6.29 19.27
CA GLU A 223 19.61 -6.30 17.81
C GLU A 223 18.56 -7.25 17.22
N GLU A 224 18.35 -8.42 17.84
CA GLU A 224 17.32 -9.38 17.43
C GLU A 224 15.92 -8.77 17.49
N LYS A 225 15.61 -8.03 18.56
CA LYS A 225 14.33 -7.29 18.66
C LYS A 225 14.18 -6.31 17.51
N ARG A 226 15.23 -5.58 17.16
CA ARG A 226 15.21 -4.62 16.07
C ARG A 226 14.98 -5.31 14.71
N LEU A 227 15.72 -6.38 14.45
CA LEU A 227 15.62 -7.11 13.18
C LEU A 227 14.24 -7.76 13.01
N SER A 228 13.71 -8.35 14.08
CA SER A 228 12.37 -8.93 14.09
C SER A 228 11.30 -7.87 13.87
N PHE A 229 11.41 -6.74 14.53
CA PHE A 229 10.52 -5.60 14.34
C PHE A 229 10.56 -5.06 12.90
N LEU A 230 11.75 -4.86 12.33
CA LEU A 230 11.87 -4.38 10.94
C LEU A 230 11.27 -5.36 9.93
N ARG A 231 11.44 -6.68 10.17
CA ARG A 231 10.79 -7.69 9.34
C ARG A 231 9.27 -7.58 9.38
N GLU A 232 8.70 -7.35 10.56
CA GLU A 232 7.26 -7.15 10.74
C GLU A 232 6.78 -5.91 9.98
N VAL A 233 7.43 -4.77 10.16
CA VAL A 233 7.08 -3.53 9.43
C VAL A 233 7.15 -3.72 7.92
N LEU A 234 8.17 -4.41 7.40
CA LEU A 234 8.28 -4.65 5.97
C LEU A 234 7.17 -5.57 5.42
N LEU A 235 6.64 -6.46 6.25
CA LEU A 235 5.45 -7.25 5.92
C LEU A 235 4.19 -6.39 5.88
N ASP A 236 4.03 -5.46 6.81
CA ASP A 236 2.91 -4.51 6.81
C ASP A 236 2.97 -3.61 5.57
N VAL A 237 4.13 -3.03 5.27
CA VAL A 237 4.36 -2.26 4.04
C VAL A 237 4.00 -3.07 2.79
N LYS A 238 4.40 -4.36 2.72
CA LYS A 238 4.01 -5.25 1.62
C LYS A 238 2.49 -5.38 1.52
N CYS A 239 1.79 -5.57 2.64
CA CYS A 239 0.33 -5.68 2.65
C CYS A 239 -0.33 -4.38 2.14
N HIS A 240 0.13 -3.22 2.60
CA HIS A 240 -0.40 -1.92 2.18
C HIS A 240 -0.13 -1.60 0.71
N LEU A 241 1.01 -2.03 0.16
CA LEU A 241 1.37 -1.84 -1.26
C LEU A 241 0.68 -2.81 -2.21
N ASN A 242 0.20 -3.95 -1.72
CA ASN A 242 -0.40 -4.97 -2.56
C ASN A 242 -1.89 -4.68 -2.80
N LEU A 243 -2.20 -4.06 -3.91
CA LEU A 243 -3.58 -3.79 -4.34
C LEU A 243 -4.25 -5.00 -5.01
N THR A 244 -3.50 -6.03 -5.41
CA THR A 244 -4.04 -7.18 -6.15
C THR A 244 -4.99 -8.05 -5.32
N ASP A 245 -4.79 -8.07 -3.99
CA ASP A 245 -5.63 -8.81 -3.05
C ASP A 245 -6.78 -7.93 -2.47
N ASN A 246 -6.91 -6.68 -2.94
CA ASN A 246 -7.92 -5.76 -2.46
C ASN A 246 -9.21 -5.90 -3.30
N GLU A 247 -10.27 -6.43 -2.71
CA GLU A 247 -11.55 -6.64 -3.38
C GLU A 247 -12.09 -5.35 -4.03
N ARG A 248 -11.98 -4.20 -3.35
CA ARG A 248 -12.40 -2.91 -3.90
C ARG A 248 -11.61 -2.49 -5.14
N TYR A 249 -10.32 -2.88 -5.22
CA TYR A 249 -9.50 -2.62 -6.40
C TYR A 249 -9.92 -3.52 -7.57
N VAL A 250 -10.21 -4.78 -7.30
CA VAL A 250 -10.72 -5.73 -8.31
C VAL A 250 -12.08 -5.27 -8.86
N MET A 251 -12.98 -4.82 -7.97
CA MET A 251 -14.30 -4.31 -8.38
C MET A 251 -14.21 -3.11 -9.35
N VAL A 252 -13.20 -2.26 -9.22
CA VAL A 252 -13.02 -1.12 -10.17
C VAL A 252 -12.92 -1.60 -11.62
N TYR A 253 -12.20 -2.67 -11.86
CA TYR A 253 -12.02 -3.21 -13.21
C TYR A 253 -13.20 -4.04 -13.68
N ASN A 254 -13.91 -4.72 -12.78
CA ASN A 254 -15.16 -5.40 -13.11
C ASN A 254 -16.25 -4.40 -13.53
N ASP A 255 -16.39 -3.28 -12.80
CA ASP A 255 -17.30 -2.19 -13.13
C ASP A 255 -16.97 -1.57 -14.50
N LEU A 256 -15.68 -1.35 -14.75
CA LEU A 256 -15.20 -0.83 -16.04
C LEU A 256 -15.50 -1.80 -17.19
N GLU A 257 -15.22 -3.09 -17.01
CA GLU A 257 -15.50 -4.13 -18.00
C GLU A 257 -17.01 -4.19 -18.30
N HIS A 258 -17.85 -4.16 -17.28
CA HIS A 258 -19.29 -4.14 -17.43
C HIS A 258 -19.76 -2.91 -18.22
N ALA A 259 -19.27 -1.72 -17.91
CA ALA A 259 -19.64 -0.49 -18.62
C ALA A 259 -19.23 -0.54 -20.11
N ILE A 260 -18.05 -1.10 -20.42
CA ILE A 260 -17.57 -1.22 -21.82
C ILE A 260 -18.38 -2.29 -22.57
N THR A 261 -18.63 -3.44 -21.96
CA THR A 261 -19.37 -4.53 -22.60
C THR A 261 -20.86 -4.21 -22.83
N SER A 262 -21.40 -3.31 -22.01
CA SER A 262 -22.76 -2.81 -22.14
C SER A 262 -22.91 -1.75 -23.24
N ALA A 263 -21.83 -1.30 -23.89
CA ALA A 263 -21.91 -0.35 -24.98
C ALA A 263 -22.43 -1.01 -26.25
N SER A 264 -23.47 -0.43 -26.84
CA SER A 264 -24.20 -0.97 -28.01
C SER A 264 -24.29 0.07 -29.12
N ALA A 265 -23.60 -0.20 -30.23
CA ALA A 265 -23.65 0.66 -31.40
C ALA A 265 -25.08 0.75 -31.97
N GLN A 266 -25.86 -0.34 -31.90
CA GLN A 266 -27.24 -0.38 -32.38
C GLN A 266 -28.14 0.54 -31.55
N GLU A 267 -28.00 0.54 -30.22
CA GLU A 267 -28.76 1.44 -29.37
C GLU A 267 -28.39 2.90 -29.61
N ASP A 268 -27.11 3.21 -29.72
CA ASP A 268 -26.63 4.57 -29.99
C ASP A 268 -27.10 5.09 -31.37
N LEU A 269 -27.05 4.26 -32.42
CA LEU A 269 -27.55 4.61 -33.75
C LEU A 269 -29.09 4.80 -33.77
N LYS A 270 -29.82 3.95 -33.04
CA LYS A 270 -31.27 4.10 -32.88
C LYS A 270 -31.60 5.40 -32.14
N TRP A 271 -30.89 5.67 -31.04
CA TRP A 271 -31.06 6.94 -30.32
C TRP A 271 -30.79 8.16 -31.20
N PHE A 272 -29.69 8.13 -31.98
CA PHE A 272 -29.35 9.21 -32.89
C PHE A 272 -30.41 9.41 -34.00
N SER A 273 -30.88 8.33 -34.58
CA SER A 273 -31.97 8.36 -35.59
C SER A 273 -33.24 8.99 -35.02
N ASN A 274 -33.60 8.65 -33.79
CA ASN A 274 -34.82 9.16 -33.15
C ASN A 274 -34.72 10.62 -32.71
N ASN A 275 -33.50 11.14 -32.47
CA ASN A 275 -33.30 12.49 -31.95
C ASN A 275 -32.82 13.49 -33.04
N HIS A 276 -32.19 12.98 -34.12
CA HIS A 276 -31.55 13.81 -35.15
C HIS A 276 -31.77 13.31 -36.59
N GLY A 277 -32.61 12.32 -36.77
CA GLY A 277 -32.80 11.67 -38.06
C GLY A 277 -34.26 11.33 -38.41
N PRO A 278 -34.48 10.39 -39.34
CA PRO A 278 -35.81 10.01 -39.80
C PRO A 278 -36.76 9.44 -38.76
N GLY A 279 -36.22 9.03 -37.59
CA GLY A 279 -37.01 8.57 -36.42
C GLY A 279 -37.63 9.72 -35.59
N MET A 280 -37.34 10.97 -35.90
CA MET A 280 -37.95 12.11 -35.21
C MET A 280 -39.44 12.20 -35.52
N HIS A 281 -40.25 12.45 -34.50
CA HIS A 281 -41.67 12.73 -34.71
C HIS A 281 -41.85 14.06 -35.49
N MET A 282 -42.60 14.00 -36.53
CA MET A 282 -42.90 15.16 -37.39
C MET A 282 -44.42 15.41 -37.41
N ASN A 283 -44.82 16.62 -37.01
CA ASN A 283 -46.19 17.07 -37.22
C ASN A 283 -46.30 17.52 -38.68
N TRP A 284 -46.83 16.63 -39.51
CA TRP A 284 -47.08 16.96 -40.91
C TRP A 284 -48.14 18.03 -41.01
N PRO A 285 -48.00 19.05 -41.91
CA PRO A 285 -49.04 20.05 -42.15
C PRO A 285 -50.35 19.38 -42.50
N GLN A 286 -51.39 19.74 -41.78
CA GLN A 286 -52.74 19.34 -42.05
C GLN A 286 -53.49 20.54 -42.59
N PHE A 287 -54.61 20.26 -43.34
CA PHE A 287 -55.48 21.33 -43.85
C PHE A 287 -56.13 22.01 -42.65
N GLU A 288 -55.89 23.32 -42.51
CA GLU A 288 -56.53 24.19 -41.51
C GLU A 288 -57.68 24.90 -42.17
N TRP A 289 -58.89 24.66 -41.68
CA TRP A 289 -60.07 25.45 -42.06
C TRP A 289 -59.89 26.88 -41.65
N SER A 290 -60.15 27.83 -42.55
CA SER A 290 -60.22 29.24 -42.13
C SER A 290 -61.49 29.48 -41.31
N ASP A 291 -61.38 30.37 -40.32
CA ASP A 291 -62.53 30.70 -39.46
C ASP A 291 -63.75 31.25 -40.24
N GLU A 292 -63.59 31.62 -41.49
CA GLU A 292 -64.66 32.06 -42.39
C GLU A 292 -65.45 30.90 -43.04
N ASP A 293 -64.95 29.66 -43.04
CA ASP A 293 -65.60 28.50 -43.61
C ASP A 293 -66.54 27.74 -42.65
N GLN A 294 -66.77 28.24 -41.45
CA GLN A 294 -67.64 27.59 -40.46
C GLN A 294 -69.15 27.77 -40.68
N THR A 295 -69.57 28.18 -41.85
CA THR A 295 -71.00 28.26 -42.22
C THR A 295 -71.42 27.26 -43.28
N ALA A 296 -71.32 25.98 -42.94
CA ALA A 296 -72.02 24.94 -43.76
C ALA A 296 -72.53 23.81 -42.88
N PRO A 297 -73.72 23.28 -43.09
CA PRO A 297 -74.48 22.48 -42.15
C PRO A 297 -73.93 21.07 -41.98
N ASN A 298 -74.04 20.61 -40.80
CA ASN A 298 -73.82 19.29 -40.30
C ASN A 298 -74.60 18.25 -41.15
N SER A 299 -73.88 17.40 -41.86
CA SER A 299 -74.47 16.17 -42.41
C SER A 299 -73.38 15.13 -42.77
N GLY A 300 -73.48 13.98 -42.04
CA GLY A 300 -73.03 12.70 -42.58
C GLY A 300 -71.65 12.22 -42.17
N ASN A 301 -71.68 11.40 -41.17
CA ASN A 301 -70.98 10.16 -41.01
C ASN A 301 -70.18 9.73 -42.27
N ASP A 302 -68.86 9.71 -42.17
CA ASP A 302 -68.07 8.72 -42.88
C ASP A 302 -66.72 8.49 -42.22
N THR A 303 -66.65 7.33 -41.62
CA THR A 303 -65.44 6.62 -41.25
C THR A 303 -64.55 6.46 -42.45
N ASN A 304 -63.39 7.15 -42.44
CA ASN A 304 -62.28 6.69 -43.22
C ASN A 304 -60.99 6.96 -42.46
N GLY A 305 -60.61 5.94 -41.70
CA GLY A 305 -59.29 5.85 -41.08
C GLY A 305 -58.25 5.69 -42.17
N GLY A 306 -57.63 6.79 -42.55
CA GLY A 306 -56.39 6.75 -43.32
C GLY A 306 -55.27 6.27 -42.44
N THR A 307 -55.03 4.97 -42.42
CA THR A 307 -53.82 4.35 -41.90
C THR A 307 -52.63 4.90 -42.66
N ASN A 308 -51.85 5.70 -41.99
CA ASN A 308 -50.53 6.13 -42.48
C ASN A 308 -49.67 4.88 -42.72
N PRO A 309 -49.10 4.63 -43.92
CA PRO A 309 -48.30 3.43 -44.19
C PRO A 309 -47.02 3.29 -43.35
N PHE A 310 -46.74 4.25 -42.48
CA PHE A 310 -45.53 4.28 -41.62
C PHE A 310 -45.82 4.10 -40.11
N ASP A 311 -47.06 3.74 -39.73
CA ASP A 311 -47.47 3.49 -38.35
C ASP A 311 -47.21 2.03 -37.89
N GLU A 312 -46.16 1.39 -38.37
CA GLU A 312 -45.78 0.00 -37.97
C GLU A 312 -44.82 -0.05 -36.78
N ASP A 313 -44.56 1.01 -36.08
CA ASP A 313 -43.85 0.95 -34.79
C ASP A 313 -44.61 1.64 -33.65
N ALA A 314 -45.88 1.34 -33.49
CA ALA A 314 -46.54 1.53 -32.22
C ALA A 314 -45.85 0.58 -31.21
N VAL A 315 -45.17 1.16 -30.23
CA VAL A 315 -44.55 0.45 -29.09
C VAL A 315 -45.56 -0.63 -28.67
N LYS A 316 -45.27 -1.89 -28.95
CA LYS A 316 -46.02 -3.05 -28.48
C LYS A 316 -45.73 -3.18 -26.99
N GLY A 317 -46.38 -2.33 -26.17
CA GLY A 317 -46.41 -2.54 -24.75
C GLY A 317 -47.18 -3.83 -24.43
N VAL A 318 -46.82 -4.48 -23.37
CA VAL A 318 -47.56 -5.65 -22.86
C VAL A 318 -48.83 -5.15 -22.17
N ARG A 319 -50.00 -5.70 -22.56
CA ARG A 319 -51.26 -5.42 -21.88
C ARG A 319 -51.23 -6.05 -20.49
N VAL A 320 -51.60 -5.28 -19.47
CA VAL A 320 -51.63 -5.71 -18.09
C VAL A 320 -52.93 -5.22 -17.46
N ARG A 321 -53.43 -5.96 -16.43
CA ARG A 321 -54.63 -5.63 -15.68
C ARG A 321 -54.25 -5.30 -14.25
N ALA A 322 -54.87 -4.24 -13.71
CA ALA A 322 -54.68 -3.84 -12.31
C ALA A 322 -55.32 -4.85 -11.36
N LEU A 323 -54.58 -5.32 -10.40
CA LEU A 323 -55.02 -6.21 -9.31
C LEU A 323 -55.61 -5.43 -8.13
N TYR A 324 -55.14 -4.21 -7.93
CA TYR A 324 -55.52 -3.37 -6.80
C TYR A 324 -55.74 -1.92 -7.27
N ASP A 325 -56.49 -1.16 -6.46
CA ASP A 325 -56.63 0.28 -6.63
C ASP A 325 -55.29 0.96 -6.34
N TYR A 326 -54.92 1.93 -7.16
CA TYR A 326 -53.76 2.76 -6.92
C TYR A 326 -54.07 4.25 -7.20
N ASP A 327 -53.82 5.07 -6.19
CA ASP A 327 -53.90 6.53 -6.32
C ASP A 327 -52.50 7.12 -6.29
N GLY A 328 -52.05 7.60 -7.44
CA GLY A 328 -50.69 8.21 -7.61
C GLY A 328 -50.48 9.35 -6.59
N GLN A 329 -49.31 9.34 -5.96
CA GLN A 329 -48.92 10.33 -4.95
C GLN A 329 -48.17 11.49 -5.56
N GLU A 330 -47.54 11.28 -6.71
CA GLU A 330 -46.74 12.29 -7.45
C GLU A 330 -47.35 12.57 -8.83
N GLN A 331 -46.92 13.71 -9.48
CA GLN A 331 -47.54 14.18 -10.74
C GLN A 331 -47.25 13.24 -11.93
N ASP A 332 -46.25 12.43 -11.85
CA ASP A 332 -45.81 11.47 -12.88
C ASP A 332 -46.29 10.03 -12.60
N GLU A 333 -47.10 9.83 -11.57
CA GLU A 333 -47.70 8.52 -11.28
C GLU A 333 -49.10 8.38 -11.90
N LEU A 334 -49.44 7.14 -12.32
CA LEU A 334 -50.78 6.77 -12.78
C LEU A 334 -51.68 6.51 -11.57
N SER A 335 -52.96 6.86 -11.74
CA SER A 335 -54.02 6.40 -10.84
C SER A 335 -54.99 5.50 -11.60
N PHE A 336 -55.32 4.31 -11.02
CA PHE A 336 -56.18 3.32 -11.59
C PHE A 336 -56.92 2.50 -10.54
N ARG A 337 -57.98 1.78 -10.91
CA ARG A 337 -58.75 0.89 -10.07
C ARG A 337 -58.51 -0.57 -10.43
N ALA A 338 -58.73 -1.45 -9.45
CA ALA A 338 -58.66 -2.89 -9.67
C ALA A 338 -59.56 -3.30 -10.86
N GLY A 339 -59.02 -4.01 -11.81
CA GLY A 339 -59.68 -4.41 -13.06
C GLY A 339 -59.45 -3.49 -14.24
N ASP A 340 -58.86 -2.30 -14.08
CA ASP A 340 -58.50 -1.42 -15.18
C ASP A 340 -57.37 -2.06 -16.00
N GLU A 341 -57.44 -1.88 -17.31
CA GLU A 341 -56.44 -2.34 -18.24
C GLU A 341 -55.53 -1.19 -18.64
N LEU A 342 -54.22 -1.48 -18.69
CA LEU A 342 -53.19 -0.50 -19.12
C LEU A 342 -52.11 -1.19 -19.95
N THR A 343 -51.35 -0.42 -20.68
CA THR A 343 -50.25 -0.92 -21.51
C THR A 343 -48.94 -0.63 -20.76
N LYS A 344 -48.25 -1.70 -20.35
CA LYS A 344 -46.86 -1.61 -19.81
C LYS A 344 -45.94 -1.23 -20.96
N LEU A 345 -45.19 -0.14 -20.82
CA LEU A 345 -44.28 0.39 -21.84
C LEU A 345 -42.82 0.10 -21.56
N GLU A 346 -42.43 0.05 -20.25
CA GLU A 346 -41.06 -0.21 -19.79
C GLU A 346 -41.06 -1.29 -18.71
N GLU A 347 -39.96 -2.05 -18.62
CA GLU A 347 -39.77 -3.05 -17.55
C GLU A 347 -39.61 -2.39 -16.19
N GLU A 348 -39.78 -3.22 -15.14
CA GLU A 348 -39.62 -2.81 -13.75
C GLU A 348 -38.22 -2.28 -13.48
N ASP A 349 -38.11 -1.14 -12.83
CA ASP A 349 -36.85 -0.55 -12.40
C ASP A 349 -36.36 -1.16 -11.07
N GLU A 350 -35.18 -0.73 -10.58
CA GLU A 350 -34.57 -1.22 -9.35
C GLU A 350 -35.40 -0.91 -8.08
N GLN A 351 -36.39 -0.02 -8.19
CA GLN A 351 -37.27 0.38 -7.08
C GLN A 351 -38.66 -0.27 -7.15
N GLY A 352 -38.92 -1.11 -8.15
CA GLY A 352 -40.19 -1.81 -8.32
C GLY A 352 -41.24 -1.04 -9.10
N TRP A 353 -40.85 -0.03 -9.92
CA TRP A 353 -41.76 0.79 -10.70
C TRP A 353 -41.73 0.43 -12.19
N CYS A 354 -42.88 0.46 -12.82
CA CYS A 354 -43.06 0.31 -14.26
C CYS A 354 -43.63 1.60 -14.87
N LYS A 355 -43.35 1.87 -16.13
CA LYS A 355 -44.00 2.93 -16.86
C LYS A 355 -45.06 2.34 -17.75
N GLY A 356 -46.23 2.98 -17.76
CA GLY A 356 -47.36 2.51 -18.55
C GLY A 356 -48.22 3.64 -19.11
N ARG A 357 -49.25 3.19 -19.86
CA ARG A 357 -50.24 4.07 -20.48
C ARG A 357 -51.65 3.50 -20.24
N LEU A 358 -52.52 4.30 -19.67
CA LEU A 358 -53.94 4.01 -19.55
C LEU A 358 -54.64 4.12 -20.92
N ASP A 359 -55.80 3.50 -21.11
CA ASP A 359 -56.57 3.57 -22.34
C ASP A 359 -57.08 4.97 -22.66
N ASN A 360 -57.14 5.85 -21.68
CA ASN A 360 -57.42 7.28 -21.85
C ASN A 360 -56.23 8.10 -22.41
N GLY A 361 -55.05 7.45 -22.65
CA GLY A 361 -53.86 8.08 -23.16
C GLY A 361 -52.91 8.63 -22.11
N GLN A 362 -53.26 8.63 -20.80
CA GLN A 362 -52.41 9.13 -19.70
C GLN A 362 -51.20 8.22 -19.54
N LEU A 363 -50.00 8.83 -19.47
CA LEU A 363 -48.72 8.17 -19.27
C LEU A 363 -48.21 8.44 -17.85
N GLY A 364 -47.64 7.45 -17.20
CA GLY A 364 -47.01 7.65 -15.88
C GLY A 364 -46.41 6.37 -15.30
N LEU A 365 -45.87 6.50 -14.11
CA LEU A 365 -45.28 5.40 -13.33
C LEU A 365 -46.34 4.69 -12.48
N TYR A 366 -46.14 3.42 -12.24
CA TYR A 366 -46.97 2.62 -11.34
C TYR A 366 -46.17 1.45 -10.72
N PRO A 367 -46.56 0.97 -9.50
CA PRO A 367 -45.86 -0.14 -8.88
C PRO A 367 -46.07 -1.45 -9.65
N ALA A 368 -45.00 -2.14 -10.01
CA ALA A 368 -45.02 -3.36 -10.85
C ALA A 368 -45.88 -4.50 -10.25
N ASN A 369 -45.92 -4.60 -8.94
CA ASN A 369 -46.67 -5.64 -8.21
C ASN A 369 -48.17 -5.36 -8.12
N TYR A 370 -48.69 -4.27 -8.69
CA TYR A 370 -50.12 -3.94 -8.69
C TYR A 370 -50.83 -4.41 -9.95
N VAL A 371 -50.11 -5.01 -10.91
CA VAL A 371 -50.69 -5.46 -12.18
C VAL A 371 -50.26 -6.90 -12.52
N GLU A 372 -51.07 -7.56 -13.35
CA GLU A 372 -50.74 -8.87 -13.94
C GLU A 372 -50.83 -8.81 -15.50
N PRO A 373 -50.01 -9.58 -16.25
CA PRO A 373 -50.13 -9.66 -17.71
C PRO A 373 -51.51 -10.30 -18.11
N ILE A 374 -52.10 -9.77 -19.20
CA ILE A 374 -53.33 -10.30 -19.77
C ILE A 374 -53.00 -11.13 -21.01
#